data_a532599e64d27e7187a66e8d140ff730
#
_entry.id   a532599e64d27e7187a66e8d140ff730
#
_cell.length_a   1.000
_cell.length_b   1.000
_cell.length_c   1.000
_cell.angle_alpha   90.00
_cell.angle_beta   90.00
_cell.angle_gamma   90.00
#
_symmetry.space_group_name_H-M   'P 1'
#
loop_
_entity.id
_entity.type
_entity.pdbx_description
1 polymer ?
#
loop_
_entity_poly.entity_id
_entity_poly.type
_entity_poly.pdbx_seq_one_letter_code
_entity_poly.pdbx_strand_id
1 'polypeptide(L)'
;MAKVKPLENQPGNNCLCGNWMQHWKIFSHQKIMMCVASNCSASNLTGTHVQRTDPDDSRIYVVPLCEKHCNSREAIEISDHTKLISADISKTCGYGPTVYYEPNII
;
A
#
# COMPACT_ATOMS: atom_id res chain seq x y z
N MET A 1 -13.72 -11.40 1.82
CA MET A 1 -12.52 -10.64 2.17
C MET A 1 -11.45 -10.85 1.13
N ALA A 2 -10.63 -9.82 0.89
CA ALA A 2 -9.55 -9.95 -0.08
C ALA A 2 -8.38 -10.71 0.51
N LYS A 3 -7.69 -11.44 -0.33
CA LYS A 3 -6.43 -12.09 0.06
C LYS A 3 -5.31 -11.47 -0.77
N VAL A 4 -4.22 -11.14 -0.10
CA VAL A 4 -3.06 -10.56 -0.73
C VAL A 4 -1.80 -11.29 -0.29
N LYS A 5 -0.76 -11.21 -1.09
CA LYS A 5 0.52 -11.81 -0.76
C LYS A 5 1.60 -10.74 -0.84
N PRO A 6 2.33 -10.49 0.25
CA PRO A 6 3.43 -9.54 0.20
C PRO A 6 4.51 -9.99 -0.78
N LEU A 7 5.12 -9.02 -1.45
CA LEU A 7 6.25 -9.32 -2.33
C LEU A 7 7.46 -9.70 -1.48
N GLU A 8 8.26 -10.64 -1.98
CA GLU A 8 9.46 -11.05 -1.26
C GLU A 8 10.46 -9.91 -1.14
N ASN A 9 10.62 -9.15 -2.23
CA ASN A 9 11.56 -8.03 -2.26
C ASN A 9 10.78 -6.73 -2.24
N GLN A 10 10.62 -6.15 -1.05
CA GLN A 10 9.92 -4.89 -0.93
C GLN A 10 10.80 -3.77 -1.51
N PRO A 11 10.24 -2.89 -2.34
CA PRO A 11 11.01 -1.78 -2.88
C PRO A 11 11.35 -0.76 -1.80
N GLY A 12 12.37 0.04 -2.05
CA GLY A 12 12.73 1.12 -1.14
C GLY A 12 11.74 2.27 -1.20
N ASN A 13 12.06 3.36 -0.50
CA ASN A 13 11.19 4.53 -0.42
C ASN A 13 11.40 5.45 -1.63
N ASN A 14 10.92 5.02 -2.78
CA ASN A 14 11.01 5.81 -4.01
C ASN A 14 9.67 6.43 -4.39
N CYS A 15 8.75 6.47 -3.47
CA CYS A 15 7.47 7.14 -3.64
C CYS A 15 7.60 8.61 -3.28
N LEU A 16 6.98 9.49 -4.06
CA LEU A 16 7.05 10.94 -3.82
C LEU A 16 6.24 11.37 -2.60
N CYS A 17 5.49 10.48 -1.98
CA CYS A 17 4.72 10.78 -0.77
C CYS A 17 5.58 10.71 0.50
N GLY A 18 6.86 10.41 0.39
CA GLY A 18 7.75 10.28 1.54
C GLY A 18 8.05 8.84 1.87
N ASN A 19 7.03 8.03 2.08
CA ASN A 19 7.17 6.59 2.24
C ASN A 19 5.86 5.93 1.84
N TRP A 20 5.89 4.60 1.74
CA TRP A 20 4.73 3.88 1.23
C TRP A 20 3.53 3.90 2.17
N MET A 21 3.75 4.06 3.46
CA MET A 21 2.65 4.20 4.42
C MET A 21 1.92 5.52 4.19
N GLN A 22 2.66 6.62 3.96
CA GLN A 22 2.07 7.90 3.62
C GLN A 22 1.35 7.84 2.27
N HIS A 23 1.95 7.15 1.30
CA HIS A 23 1.32 6.94 0.00
C HIS A 23 -0.06 6.32 0.18
N TRP A 24 -0.16 5.25 0.98
CA TRP A 24 -1.43 4.62 1.24
C TRP A 24 -2.42 5.55 1.94
N LYS A 25 -1.97 6.29 2.94
CA LYS A 25 -2.84 7.22 3.68
C LYS A 25 -3.42 8.29 2.77
N ILE A 26 -2.59 8.86 1.92
CA ILE A 26 -3.01 9.95 1.03
C ILE A 26 -4.07 9.48 0.05
N PHE A 27 -3.84 8.36 -0.60
CA PHE A 27 -4.72 7.92 -1.68
C PHE A 27 -5.91 7.10 -1.21
N SER A 28 -5.83 6.48 -0.04
CA SER A 28 -6.98 5.74 0.50
C SER A 28 -7.97 6.64 1.21
N HIS A 29 -7.50 7.77 1.73
CA HIS A 29 -8.28 8.65 2.60
C HIS A 29 -8.79 7.92 3.84
N GLN A 30 -8.09 6.87 4.27
CA GLN A 30 -8.46 6.10 5.43
C GLN A 30 -7.46 6.30 6.56
N LYS A 31 -7.95 6.24 7.78
CA LYS A 31 -7.11 6.27 8.98
C LYS A 31 -7.10 4.87 9.56
N ILE A 32 -5.93 4.24 9.51
CA ILE A 32 -5.77 2.89 10.04
C ILE A 32 -4.71 2.95 11.14
N MET A 33 -5.04 2.40 12.30
CA MET A 33 -4.14 2.40 13.44
C MET A 33 -3.62 1.00 13.77
N MET A 34 -4.12 -0.01 13.08
CA MET A 34 -3.72 -1.40 13.29
C MET A 34 -3.49 -2.08 11.95
N CYS A 35 -2.69 -3.14 11.99
CA CYS A 35 -2.46 -3.96 10.81
C CYS A 35 -3.77 -4.39 10.18
N VAL A 36 -3.86 -4.32 8.84
CA VAL A 36 -5.11 -4.64 8.15
C VAL A 36 -5.32 -6.14 7.96
N ALA A 37 -4.35 -6.97 8.32
CA ALA A 37 -4.54 -8.41 8.32
C ALA A 37 -5.66 -8.77 9.29
N SER A 38 -6.50 -9.72 8.90
CA SER A 38 -7.62 -10.14 9.74
C SER A 38 -7.12 -10.61 11.09
N ASN A 39 -7.82 -10.19 12.15
CA ASN A 39 -7.52 -10.57 13.52
C ASN A 39 -6.13 -10.13 14.02
N CYS A 40 -5.58 -9.07 13.45
CA CYS A 40 -4.32 -8.51 13.89
C CYS A 40 -4.53 -7.12 14.47
N SER A 41 -3.97 -6.87 15.66
CA SER A 41 -4.08 -5.57 16.31
C SER A 41 -2.74 -4.87 16.49
N ALA A 42 -1.71 -5.34 15.81
CA ALA A 42 -0.39 -4.70 15.88
C ALA A 42 -0.43 -3.29 15.29
N SER A 43 0.32 -2.37 15.88
CA SER A 43 0.26 -0.96 15.51
C SER A 43 1.50 -0.42 14.82
N ASN A 44 2.57 -1.20 14.71
CA ASN A 44 3.79 -0.79 14.03
C ASN A 44 3.67 -1.10 12.53
N LEU A 45 3.11 -0.16 11.79
CA LEU A 45 2.68 -0.39 10.41
C LEU A 45 3.71 0.08 9.39
N THR A 46 3.78 -0.67 8.29
CA THR A 46 4.61 -0.34 7.13
C THR A 46 3.75 -0.44 5.88
N GLY A 47 3.91 0.50 4.98
CA GLY A 47 3.26 0.40 3.67
C GLY A 47 3.93 -0.73 2.89
N THR A 48 3.20 -1.80 2.67
CA THR A 48 3.73 -3.05 2.14
C THR A 48 3.22 -3.28 0.72
N HIS A 49 4.12 -3.61 -0.19
CA HIS A 49 3.74 -3.97 -1.56
C HIS A 49 3.20 -5.39 -1.56
N VAL A 50 2.02 -5.54 -2.12
CA VAL A 50 1.34 -6.84 -2.16
C VAL A 50 0.72 -7.04 -3.54
N GLN A 51 0.46 -8.30 -3.88
CA GLN A 51 -0.35 -8.66 -5.03
C GLN A 51 -1.57 -9.40 -4.55
N ARG A 52 -2.69 -9.21 -5.26
CA ARG A 52 -3.88 -10.01 -4.98
C ARG A 52 -3.62 -11.44 -5.44
N THR A 53 -4.26 -12.37 -4.77
CA THR A 53 -4.12 -13.78 -5.14
C THR A 53 -4.93 -14.16 -6.39
N ASP A 54 -5.70 -13.20 -6.93
CA ASP A 54 -6.43 -13.39 -8.17
C ASP A 54 -5.44 -13.49 -9.33
N PRO A 55 -5.40 -14.62 -10.07
CA PRO A 55 -4.43 -14.80 -11.15
C PRO A 55 -4.63 -13.82 -12.33
N ASP A 56 -5.82 -13.21 -12.43
CA ASP A 56 -6.09 -12.24 -13.49
C ASP A 56 -5.64 -10.83 -13.12
N ASP A 57 -5.15 -10.62 -11.90
CA ASP A 57 -4.71 -9.30 -11.45
C ASP A 57 -3.23 -9.34 -11.09
N SER A 58 -2.39 -8.85 -11.99
CA SER A 58 -0.94 -8.82 -11.76
C SER A 58 -0.46 -7.49 -11.21
N ARG A 59 -1.38 -6.57 -10.90
CA ARG A 59 -1.01 -5.25 -10.39
C ARG A 59 -0.47 -5.36 -8.96
N ILE A 60 0.33 -4.38 -8.60
CA ILE A 60 0.90 -4.30 -7.27
C ILE A 60 0.21 -3.19 -6.49
N TYR A 61 -0.15 -3.49 -5.25
CA TYR A 61 -0.86 -2.57 -4.38
C TYR A 61 -0.08 -2.34 -3.10
N VAL A 62 -0.45 -1.29 -2.36
CA VAL A 62 0.14 -0.98 -1.06
C VAL A 62 -0.95 -1.10 0.00
N VAL A 63 -0.65 -1.75 1.10
CA VAL A 63 -1.54 -1.82 2.27
C VAL A 63 -0.70 -1.73 3.54
N PRO A 64 -1.30 -1.25 4.67
CA PRO A 64 -0.59 -1.17 5.95
C PRO A 64 -0.53 -2.55 6.63
N LEU A 65 0.67 -3.06 6.82
CA LEU A 65 0.87 -4.33 7.52
C LEU A 65 1.93 -4.14 8.61
N CYS A 66 1.80 -4.91 9.68
CA CYS A 66 2.81 -4.91 10.73
C CYS A 66 4.04 -5.69 10.26
N GLU A 67 5.12 -5.62 11.04
CA GLU A 67 6.37 -6.29 10.67
C GLU A 67 6.18 -7.78 10.40
N LYS A 68 5.40 -8.44 11.26
CA LYS A 68 5.17 -9.87 11.09
C LYS A 68 4.49 -10.18 9.76
N HIS A 69 3.45 -9.42 9.42
CA HIS A 69 2.68 -9.71 8.21
C HIS A 69 3.35 -9.20 6.95
N CYS A 70 4.12 -8.12 7.03
CA CYS A 70 4.80 -7.63 5.83
C CYS A 70 5.91 -8.58 5.39
N ASN A 71 6.37 -9.44 6.29
CA ASN A 71 7.37 -10.46 5.97
C ASN A 71 6.77 -11.83 5.71
N SER A 72 5.45 -11.93 5.65
CA SER A 72 4.80 -13.21 5.42
C SER A 72 5.09 -13.73 4.01
N ARG A 73 5.30 -15.03 3.91
CA ARG A 73 5.45 -15.70 2.62
C ARG A 73 4.16 -16.33 2.14
N GLU A 74 3.12 -16.19 2.91
CA GLU A 74 1.82 -16.79 2.60
C GLU A 74 0.80 -15.69 2.34
N ALA A 75 -0.28 -16.06 1.66
CA ALA A 75 -1.37 -15.13 1.44
C ALA A 75 -2.01 -14.73 2.76
N ILE A 76 -2.41 -13.48 2.84
CA ILE A 76 -3.00 -12.89 4.06
C ILE A 76 -4.40 -12.41 3.72
N GLU A 77 -5.38 -12.77 4.56
CA GLU A 77 -6.70 -12.18 4.46
C GLU A 77 -6.66 -10.80 5.10
N ILE A 78 -7.24 -9.82 4.40
CA ILE A 78 -7.30 -8.45 4.92
C ILE A 78 -8.74 -8.01 5.06
N SER A 79 -8.96 -7.01 5.91
CA SER A 79 -10.28 -6.47 6.19
C SER A 79 -10.97 -5.99 4.91
N ASP A 80 -12.27 -6.24 4.80
CA ASP A 80 -13.07 -5.79 3.66
C ASP A 80 -13.08 -4.29 3.48
N HIS A 81 -12.82 -3.54 4.55
CA HIS A 81 -12.86 -2.08 4.50
C HIS A 81 -11.53 -1.48 4.06
N THR A 82 -10.50 -2.29 3.90
CA THR A 82 -9.18 -1.81 3.51
C THR A 82 -9.13 -1.55 2.01
N LYS A 83 -8.73 -0.35 1.63
CA LYS A 83 -8.53 -0.02 0.22
C LYS A 83 -7.15 -0.47 -0.21
N LEU A 84 -7.09 -1.12 -1.37
CA LEU A 84 -5.84 -1.48 -2.02
C LEU A 84 -5.44 -0.31 -2.91
N ILE A 85 -4.33 0.33 -2.60
CA ILE A 85 -3.89 1.50 -3.34
C ILE A 85 -2.78 1.11 -4.30
N SER A 86 -2.89 1.54 -5.56
CA SER A 86 -1.91 1.20 -6.57
C SER A 86 -0.50 1.64 -6.16
N ALA A 87 0.46 0.74 -6.34
CA ALA A 87 1.88 1.05 -6.14
C ALA A 87 2.48 1.69 -7.38
N ASP A 88 1.71 1.84 -8.45
CA ASP A 88 2.19 2.47 -9.68
C ASP A 88 2.30 3.97 -9.46
N ILE A 89 3.53 4.45 -9.34
CA ILE A 89 3.79 5.86 -9.08
C ILE A 89 3.21 6.74 -10.17
N SER A 90 3.28 6.30 -11.42
CA SER A 90 2.79 7.09 -12.53
C SER A 90 1.28 7.31 -12.49
N LYS A 91 0.54 6.48 -11.77
CA LYS A 91 -0.91 6.59 -11.63
C LYS A 91 -1.33 7.25 -10.33
N THR A 92 -0.39 7.57 -9.48
CA THR A 92 -0.67 8.14 -8.17
C THR A 92 0.14 9.41 -7.96
N CYS A 93 1.26 9.35 -7.26
CA CYS A 93 2.03 10.53 -6.88
C CYS A 93 3.19 10.84 -7.81
N GLY A 94 3.39 10.05 -8.87
CA GLY A 94 4.64 10.04 -9.63
C GLY A 94 5.02 11.32 -10.33
N TYR A 95 4.06 12.04 -10.86
CA TYR A 95 4.34 13.27 -11.56
C TYR A 95 3.73 14.45 -10.84
N GLY A 96 3.56 14.23 -9.66
CA GLY A 96 3.00 15.21 -8.83
C GLY A 96 3.79 16.42 -8.94
N PRO A 97 3.96 17.06 -8.90
CA PRO A 97 4.28 18.22 -8.87
C PRO A 97 4.81 18.61 -10.01
N THR A 98 5.07 17.93 -10.41
CA THR A 98 5.60 18.28 -11.32
C THR A 98 4.71 18.64 -12.00
N VAL A 99 4.34 18.61 -11.95
CA VAL A 99 3.71 18.62 -12.12
C VAL A 99 2.71 18.86 -11.55
N TYR A 100 2.42 18.99 -11.36
CA TYR A 100 1.62 19.09 -10.68
C TYR A 100 1.46 19.99 -10.21
N TYR A 101 1.72 20.18 -10.42
CA TYR A 101 1.57 20.95 -9.85
C TYR A 101 1.73 21.75 -9.99
N GLU A 102 1.64 21.90 -10.53
CA GLU A 102 1.53 22.67 -10.47
C GLU A 102 1.42 23.15 -10.47
N PRO A 103 1.41 23.46 -10.77
CA PRO A 103 1.11 24.08 -10.67
C PRO A 103 0.92 24.57 -10.66
N ASN A 104 0.82 24.76 -10.88
CA ASN A 104 0.44 25.29 -10.64
C ASN A 104 0.58 25.73 -10.57
N ILE A 105 0.71 25.76 -10.99
CA ILE A 105 0.63 26.15 -10.80
C ILE A 105 0.69 26.72 -10.75
N ILE A 106 0.86 27.16 -11.14
CA ILE A 106 0.75 27.60 -10.85
C ILE A 106 0.65 28.05 -10.72
#